data_f24b27ffa28283b6a42279d5360e79b2
#
_entry.id   f24b27ffa28283b6a42279d5360e79b2
#
_cell.length_a   1.000
_cell.length_b   1.000
_cell.length_c   1.000
_cell.angle_alpha   90.00
_cell.angle_beta   90.00
_cell.angle_gamma   90.00
#
_symmetry.space_group_name_H-M   'P 1'
#
loop_
_entity.id
_entity.type
_entity.pdbx_description
1 polymer ?
#
loop_
_entity_poly.entity_id
_entity_poly.type
_entity_poly.pdbx_seq_one_letter_code
_entity_poly.pdbx_strand_id
1 'polypeptide(L)'
;MSLDDLPPLRETLAAAGISAKKSFGQHFLLDLNLTRKIARLAGIGAGETVIEVGPGPGGLTRALLETGARVVAVEKDARFVPLLEDLAAHAPGRLQVINEDALTAGLPTGAPIVANLPYNVATPLLIGWLTGPLRPPSMTLMFQKEVAERIVAAPGSKTYGRLSVLTQALAEAKIVMELPARAFTPPPKVASAVVQLTPRPDRPSDEIVERLQALTAAAFGQRRKMLRSSLKPLGGEDLCAAIGVDATARAEEVTVAQFLRMAERSPLPDTPTMSSRP
;
A
#
# COMPACT_ATOMS: atom_id res chain seq x y z
N MET A 1 30.35 -15.84 -0.84
CA MET A 1 30.27 -14.39 -1.06
C MET A 1 29.32 -13.82 0.00
N SER A 2 29.69 -12.76 0.69
CA SER A 2 28.85 -12.09 1.69
C SER A 2 28.07 -10.95 1.04
N LEU A 3 26.95 -10.54 1.66
CA LEU A 3 26.24 -9.32 1.27
C LEU A 3 27.12 -8.06 1.45
N ASP A 4 28.11 -8.14 2.35
CA ASP A 4 29.08 -7.05 2.61
C ASP A 4 30.06 -6.85 1.46
N ASP A 5 30.28 -7.87 0.60
CA ASP A 5 31.19 -7.80 -0.57
C ASP A 5 30.54 -7.07 -1.77
N LEU A 6 29.25 -6.76 -1.69
CA LEU A 6 28.53 -6.12 -2.78
C LEU A 6 28.92 -4.65 -2.97
N PRO A 7 29.11 -4.19 -4.22
CA PRO A 7 29.41 -2.80 -4.52
C PRO A 7 28.26 -1.88 -4.09
N PRO A 8 28.54 -0.57 -3.90
CA PRO A 8 27.50 0.43 -3.67
C PRO A 8 26.45 0.42 -4.79
N LEU A 9 25.16 0.55 -4.44
CA LEU A 9 24.05 0.50 -5.41
C LEU A 9 24.19 1.49 -6.56
N ARG A 10 24.80 2.65 -6.31
CA ARG A 10 25.05 3.67 -7.34
C ARG A 10 26.04 3.15 -8.42
N GLU A 11 27.06 2.44 -8.00
CA GLU A 11 28.02 1.80 -8.89
C GLU A 11 27.40 0.65 -9.66
N THR A 12 26.59 -0.17 -8.98
CA THR A 12 25.82 -1.26 -9.61
C THR A 12 24.92 -0.74 -10.74
N LEU A 13 24.16 0.34 -10.50
CA LEU A 13 23.32 0.97 -11.52
C LEU A 13 24.13 1.55 -12.67
N ALA A 14 25.25 2.21 -12.38
CA ALA A 14 26.12 2.80 -13.39
C ALA A 14 26.76 1.71 -14.28
N ALA A 15 27.27 0.62 -13.70
CA ALA A 15 27.85 -0.50 -14.42
C ALA A 15 26.82 -1.20 -15.33
N ALA A 16 25.56 -1.30 -14.89
CA ALA A 16 24.46 -1.84 -15.68
C ALA A 16 23.89 -0.87 -16.72
N GLY A 17 24.33 0.40 -16.74
CA GLY A 17 23.76 1.43 -17.62
C GLY A 17 22.26 1.72 -17.35
N ILE A 18 21.78 1.45 -16.12
CA ILE A 18 20.38 1.61 -15.76
C ILE A 18 20.12 2.97 -15.14
N SER A 19 19.14 3.68 -15.67
CA SER A 19 18.62 4.93 -15.12
C SER A 19 17.14 4.82 -14.79
N ALA A 20 16.66 5.68 -13.88
CA ALA A 20 15.27 5.73 -13.50
C ALA A 20 14.37 6.13 -14.70
N LYS A 21 13.28 5.38 -14.89
CA LYS A 21 12.26 5.71 -15.89
C LYS A 21 11.09 6.45 -15.26
N LYS A 22 10.78 7.65 -15.76
CA LYS A 22 9.63 8.45 -15.32
C LYS A 22 8.30 7.72 -15.51
N SER A 23 8.16 6.93 -16.59
CA SER A 23 6.95 6.14 -16.89
C SER A 23 6.63 5.09 -15.82
N PHE A 24 7.63 4.64 -15.08
CA PHE A 24 7.46 3.72 -13.95
C PHE A 24 7.40 4.43 -12.59
N GLY A 25 7.49 5.76 -12.55
CA GLY A 25 7.50 6.52 -11.30
C GLY A 25 8.69 6.21 -10.38
N GLN A 26 9.83 5.82 -10.95
CA GLN A 26 11.00 5.31 -10.20
C GLN A 26 11.76 6.40 -9.48
N HIS A 27 11.94 6.22 -8.18
CA HIS A 27 12.76 7.01 -7.27
C HIS A 27 13.52 6.05 -6.35
N PHE A 28 14.81 5.83 -6.61
CA PHE A 28 15.59 4.83 -5.90
C PHE A 28 16.10 5.36 -4.57
N LEU A 29 15.92 4.58 -3.53
CA LEU A 29 16.53 4.79 -2.22
C LEU A 29 17.87 4.05 -2.19
N LEU A 30 18.96 4.80 -2.39
CA LEU A 30 20.32 4.22 -2.52
C LEU A 30 21.11 4.23 -1.21
N ASP A 31 20.63 4.92 -0.18
CA ASP A 31 21.25 4.96 1.15
C ASP A 31 20.85 3.71 1.94
N LEU A 32 21.82 2.80 2.13
CA LEU A 32 21.60 1.55 2.86
C LEU A 32 21.27 1.76 4.35
N ASN A 33 21.67 2.88 4.96
CA ASN A 33 21.29 3.17 6.34
C ASN A 33 19.77 3.43 6.46
N LEU A 34 19.19 4.10 5.45
CA LEU A 34 17.75 4.34 5.40
C LEU A 34 16.97 3.03 5.13
N THR A 35 17.43 2.20 4.19
CA THR A 35 16.77 0.92 3.91
C THR A 35 16.87 -0.06 5.07
N ARG A 36 18.03 -0.12 5.76
CA ARG A 36 18.20 -0.88 7.01
C ARG A 36 17.27 -0.38 8.12
N LYS A 37 17.06 0.94 8.22
CA LYS A 37 16.09 1.50 9.17
C LYS A 37 14.66 1.05 8.85
N ILE A 38 14.28 1.04 7.56
CA ILE A 38 12.97 0.56 7.13
C ILE A 38 12.79 -0.94 7.44
N ALA A 39 13.80 -1.77 7.12
CA ALA A 39 13.78 -3.19 7.43
C ALA A 39 13.62 -3.47 8.94
N ARG A 40 14.34 -2.71 9.80
CA ARG A 40 14.16 -2.81 11.26
C ARG A 40 12.77 -2.39 11.71
N LEU A 41 12.20 -1.31 11.15
CA LEU A 41 10.84 -0.87 11.47
C LEU A 41 9.80 -1.90 11.04
N ALA A 42 10.04 -2.64 9.97
CA ALA A 42 9.15 -3.73 9.53
C ALA A 42 9.10 -4.90 10.51
N GLY A 43 10.14 -5.06 11.33
CA GLY A 43 10.19 -6.10 12.38
C GLY A 43 10.33 -7.52 11.84
N ILE A 44 10.87 -7.69 10.63
CA ILE A 44 11.05 -9.00 10.00
C ILE A 44 12.25 -9.71 10.63
N GLY A 45 12.03 -10.93 11.12
CA GLY A 45 13.04 -11.76 11.76
C GLY A 45 13.76 -12.72 10.83
N ALA A 46 14.82 -13.34 11.36
CA ALA A 46 15.57 -14.36 10.63
C ALA A 46 14.69 -15.58 10.31
N GLY A 47 14.78 -16.07 9.08
CA GLY A 47 14.00 -17.22 8.58
C GLY A 47 12.57 -16.91 8.17
N GLU A 48 12.03 -15.73 8.49
CA GLU A 48 10.70 -15.31 8.04
C GLU A 48 10.71 -15.01 6.54
N THR A 49 9.60 -15.28 5.87
CA THR A 49 9.40 -14.91 4.48
C THR A 49 8.74 -13.53 4.42
N VAL A 50 9.29 -12.63 3.62
CA VAL A 50 8.76 -11.28 3.37
C VAL A 50 8.60 -11.05 1.87
N ILE A 51 7.52 -10.38 1.48
CA ILE A 51 7.30 -9.95 0.10
C ILE A 51 7.83 -8.52 -0.04
N GLU A 52 8.68 -8.29 -1.04
CA GLU A 52 9.07 -6.96 -1.47
C GLU A 52 8.50 -6.66 -2.84
N VAL A 53 7.79 -5.56 -2.98
CA VAL A 53 7.22 -5.10 -4.26
C VAL A 53 7.99 -3.90 -4.76
N GLY A 54 8.49 -4.00 -6.00
CA GLY A 54 9.31 -2.97 -6.62
C GLY A 54 10.70 -2.86 -5.99
N PRO A 55 11.50 -3.94 -5.88
CA PRO A 55 12.85 -3.90 -5.31
C PRO A 55 13.80 -2.97 -6.06
N GLY A 56 13.55 -2.72 -7.35
CA GLY A 56 14.43 -1.93 -8.20
C GLY A 56 15.86 -2.45 -8.17
N PRO A 57 16.86 -1.61 -7.83
CA PRO A 57 18.28 -2.03 -7.77
C PRO A 57 18.61 -2.88 -6.51
N GLY A 58 17.63 -3.26 -5.69
CA GLY A 58 17.83 -4.16 -4.55
C GLY A 58 18.27 -3.50 -3.25
N GLY A 59 18.07 -2.19 -3.09
CA GLY A 59 18.51 -1.49 -1.87
C GLY A 59 17.79 -1.94 -0.60
N LEU A 60 16.47 -2.04 -0.65
CA LEU A 60 15.68 -2.54 0.46
C LEU A 60 15.79 -4.07 0.55
N THR A 61 15.91 -4.77 -0.58
CA THR A 61 16.18 -6.21 -0.65
C THR A 61 17.42 -6.60 0.15
N ARG A 62 18.54 -5.87 -0.05
CA ARG A 62 19.79 -6.10 0.74
C ARG A 62 19.53 -5.98 2.23
N ALA A 63 18.85 -4.92 2.63
CA ALA A 63 18.54 -4.67 4.04
C ALA A 63 17.63 -5.75 4.66
N LEU A 64 16.66 -6.27 3.91
CA LEU A 64 15.81 -7.38 4.33
C LEU A 64 16.60 -8.69 4.43
N LEU A 65 17.48 -8.98 3.47
CA LEU A 65 18.36 -10.15 3.52
C LEU A 65 19.35 -10.09 4.69
N GLU A 66 19.84 -8.90 5.07
CA GLU A 66 20.70 -8.68 6.24
C GLU A 66 20.01 -9.05 7.57
N THR A 67 18.67 -8.99 7.66
CA THR A 67 17.94 -9.47 8.85
C THR A 67 17.90 -10.99 8.97
N GLY A 68 18.35 -11.72 7.94
CA GLY A 68 18.24 -13.17 7.85
C GLY A 68 16.92 -13.65 7.23
N ALA A 69 16.07 -12.75 6.74
CA ALA A 69 14.81 -13.09 6.10
C ALA A 69 14.99 -13.80 4.75
N ARG A 70 13.91 -14.45 4.31
CA ARG A 70 13.72 -14.91 2.93
C ARG A 70 12.88 -13.87 2.20
N VAL A 71 13.36 -13.35 1.09
CA VAL A 71 12.69 -12.30 0.33
C VAL A 71 12.09 -12.87 -0.95
N VAL A 72 10.80 -12.61 -1.17
CA VAL A 72 10.12 -12.81 -2.45
C VAL A 72 9.98 -11.43 -3.09
N ALA A 73 10.83 -11.12 -4.04
CA ALA A 73 10.94 -9.83 -4.70
C ALA A 73 10.15 -9.83 -6.02
N VAL A 74 9.13 -8.96 -6.13
CA VAL A 74 8.28 -8.84 -7.32
C VAL A 74 8.62 -7.55 -8.06
N GLU A 75 9.21 -7.68 -9.25
CA GLU A 75 9.69 -6.56 -10.07
C GLU A 75 9.09 -6.61 -11.47
N LYS A 76 8.43 -5.51 -11.85
CA LYS A 76 7.83 -5.38 -13.20
C LYS A 76 8.85 -4.98 -14.26
N ASP A 77 9.87 -4.22 -13.89
CA ASP A 77 10.90 -3.74 -14.81
C ASP A 77 12.01 -4.79 -14.98
N ALA A 78 11.96 -5.55 -16.07
CA ALA A 78 12.89 -6.63 -16.37
C ALA A 78 14.38 -6.20 -16.36
N ARG A 79 14.69 -4.91 -16.47
CA ARG A 79 16.08 -4.42 -16.41
C ARG A 79 16.75 -4.66 -15.06
N PHE A 80 15.96 -4.78 -13.98
CA PHE A 80 16.48 -5.05 -12.64
C PHE A 80 16.66 -6.53 -12.34
N VAL A 81 16.05 -7.42 -13.13
CA VAL A 81 16.11 -8.87 -12.88
C VAL A 81 17.57 -9.36 -12.81
N PRO A 82 18.47 -9.03 -13.75
CA PRO A 82 19.87 -9.48 -13.65
C PRO A 82 20.58 -8.99 -12.38
N LEU A 83 20.29 -7.77 -11.90
CA LEU A 83 20.86 -7.24 -10.66
C LEU A 83 20.37 -7.97 -9.42
N LEU A 84 19.09 -8.36 -9.43
CA LEU A 84 18.46 -9.10 -8.33
C LEU A 84 18.92 -10.58 -8.34
N GLU A 85 19.15 -11.17 -9.50
CA GLU A 85 19.74 -12.52 -9.64
C GLU A 85 21.18 -12.56 -9.14
N ASP A 86 21.98 -11.55 -9.46
CA ASP A 86 23.32 -11.39 -8.90
C ASP A 86 23.29 -11.25 -7.37
N LEU A 87 22.35 -10.45 -6.85
CA LEU A 87 22.11 -10.35 -5.41
C LEU A 87 21.69 -11.70 -4.80
N ALA A 88 20.88 -12.50 -5.50
CA ALA A 88 20.46 -13.82 -5.05
C ALA A 88 21.65 -14.80 -4.91
N ALA A 89 22.66 -14.68 -5.77
CA ALA A 89 23.90 -15.47 -5.66
C ALA A 89 24.66 -15.18 -4.37
N HIS A 90 24.54 -13.97 -3.79
CA HIS A 90 25.14 -13.60 -2.50
C HIS A 90 24.26 -13.98 -1.28
N ALA A 91 23.02 -14.45 -1.53
CA ALA A 91 22.09 -14.89 -0.50
C ALA A 91 21.39 -16.21 -0.90
N PRO A 92 22.15 -17.32 -1.07
CA PRO A 92 21.64 -18.56 -1.66
C PRO A 92 20.41 -19.08 -0.91
N GLY A 93 19.31 -19.33 -1.68
CA GLY A 93 18.04 -19.84 -1.17
C GLY A 93 17.21 -18.83 -0.34
N ARG A 94 17.66 -17.57 -0.25
CA ARG A 94 16.96 -16.53 0.54
C ARG A 94 16.35 -15.40 -0.29
N LEU A 95 16.63 -15.34 -1.60
CA LEU A 95 16.00 -14.38 -2.51
C LEU A 95 15.37 -15.14 -3.68
N GLN A 96 14.06 -14.96 -3.86
CA GLN A 96 13.32 -15.37 -5.04
C GLN A 96 12.91 -14.14 -5.82
N VAL A 97 13.19 -14.08 -7.11
CA VAL A 97 12.82 -12.97 -7.99
C VAL A 97 11.66 -13.39 -8.87
N ILE A 98 10.61 -12.60 -8.92
CA ILE A 98 9.42 -12.79 -9.77
C ILE A 98 9.31 -11.57 -10.68
N ASN A 99 9.47 -11.77 -12.00
CA ASN A 99 9.34 -10.68 -12.97
C ASN A 99 7.90 -10.57 -13.46
N GLU A 100 7.05 -9.95 -12.69
CA GLU A 100 5.62 -9.76 -12.96
C GLU A 100 5.11 -8.41 -12.45
N ASP A 101 3.89 -8.05 -12.85
CA ASP A 101 3.17 -6.92 -12.26
C ASP A 101 2.57 -7.32 -10.92
N ALA A 102 2.91 -6.62 -9.85
CA ALA A 102 2.42 -6.90 -8.50
C ALA A 102 0.89 -6.78 -8.34
N LEU A 103 0.21 -6.12 -9.28
CA LEU A 103 -1.26 -6.05 -9.32
C LEU A 103 -1.90 -7.39 -9.72
N THR A 104 -1.15 -8.25 -10.42
CA THR A 104 -1.63 -9.53 -10.98
C THR A 104 -0.82 -10.74 -10.54
N ALA A 105 0.37 -10.52 -9.95
CA ALA A 105 1.27 -11.59 -9.52
C ALA A 105 0.63 -12.46 -8.42
N GLY A 106 0.85 -13.76 -8.51
CA GLY A 106 0.50 -14.72 -7.47
C GLY A 106 1.44 -14.62 -6.27
N LEU A 107 1.12 -13.77 -5.30
CA LEU A 107 1.94 -13.56 -4.11
C LEU A 107 1.70 -14.65 -3.05
N PRO A 108 2.73 -15.05 -2.28
CA PRO A 108 2.56 -16.00 -1.19
C PRO A 108 1.66 -15.43 -0.09
N THR A 109 0.67 -16.23 0.36
CA THR A 109 -0.21 -15.85 1.46
C THR A 109 0.48 -15.93 2.81
N GLY A 110 0.07 -15.07 3.77
CA GLY A 110 0.58 -15.11 5.13
C GLY A 110 1.98 -14.49 5.32
N ALA A 111 2.56 -13.91 4.28
CA ALA A 111 3.84 -13.18 4.38
C ALA A 111 3.61 -11.67 4.52
N PRO A 112 4.37 -10.97 5.38
CA PRO A 112 4.34 -9.52 5.46
C PRO A 112 4.84 -8.89 4.18
N ILE A 113 4.40 -7.63 3.90
CA ILE A 113 4.85 -6.86 2.75
C ILE A 113 5.69 -5.69 3.21
N VAL A 114 6.89 -5.55 2.65
CA VAL A 114 7.75 -4.38 2.87
C VAL A 114 8.12 -3.80 1.50
N ALA A 115 7.80 -2.54 1.24
CA ALA A 115 7.98 -2.00 -0.11
C ALA A 115 8.24 -0.49 -0.14
N ASN A 116 9.14 -0.08 -1.02
CA ASN A 116 9.25 1.28 -1.51
C ASN A 116 8.47 1.37 -2.83
N LEU A 117 7.15 1.59 -2.75
CA LEU A 117 6.24 1.50 -3.89
C LEU A 117 6.42 2.65 -4.88
N PRO A 118 6.34 2.37 -6.20
CA PRO A 118 6.14 3.43 -7.19
C PRO A 118 4.84 4.18 -6.90
N TYR A 119 4.90 5.52 -6.82
CA TYR A 119 3.78 6.33 -6.31
C TYR A 119 2.48 6.20 -7.10
N ASN A 120 2.57 5.94 -8.40
CA ASN A 120 1.41 5.79 -9.29
C ASN A 120 0.59 4.52 -9.03
N VAL A 121 1.17 3.48 -8.43
CA VAL A 121 0.50 2.20 -8.14
C VAL A 121 0.35 1.92 -6.64
N ALA A 122 0.94 2.74 -5.77
CA ALA A 122 0.96 2.52 -4.32
C ALA A 122 -0.44 2.42 -3.70
N THR A 123 -1.36 3.34 -4.05
CA THR A 123 -2.73 3.32 -3.51
C THR A 123 -3.55 2.13 -4.04
N PRO A 124 -3.59 1.83 -5.36
CA PRO A 124 -4.21 0.62 -5.86
C PRO A 124 -3.71 -0.67 -5.20
N LEU A 125 -2.40 -0.82 -5.03
CA LEU A 125 -1.80 -1.99 -4.37
C LEU A 125 -2.26 -2.10 -2.91
N LEU A 126 -2.18 -1.00 -2.14
CA LEU A 126 -2.65 -0.98 -0.74
C LEU A 126 -4.11 -1.42 -0.64
N ILE A 127 -4.99 -0.84 -1.45
CA ILE A 127 -6.42 -1.20 -1.43
C ILE A 127 -6.60 -2.67 -1.82
N GLY A 128 -5.92 -3.16 -2.87
CA GLY A 128 -5.97 -4.56 -3.29
C GLY A 128 -5.55 -5.53 -2.19
N TRP A 129 -4.49 -5.21 -1.43
CA TRP A 129 -4.04 -6.06 -0.32
C TRP A 129 -4.94 -6.00 0.91
N LEU A 130 -5.56 -4.85 1.17
CA LEU A 130 -6.51 -4.70 2.28
C LEU A 130 -7.86 -5.37 2.00
N THR A 131 -8.35 -5.29 0.76
CA THR A 131 -9.71 -5.76 0.43
C THR A 131 -9.72 -7.12 -0.29
N GLY A 132 -8.58 -7.54 -0.83
CA GLY A 132 -8.44 -8.79 -1.59
C GLY A 132 -8.11 -10.01 -0.72
N PRO A 133 -7.82 -11.15 -1.37
CA PRO A 133 -7.61 -12.43 -0.70
C PRO A 133 -6.22 -12.59 -0.05
N LEU A 134 -5.23 -11.79 -0.43
CA LEU A 134 -3.84 -11.96 0.03
C LEU A 134 -3.68 -11.81 1.55
N ARG A 135 -4.29 -10.78 2.15
CA ARG A 135 -4.35 -10.50 3.59
C ARG A 135 -3.01 -10.65 4.30
N PRO A 136 -2.02 -9.82 3.99
CA PRO A 136 -0.72 -9.88 4.64
C PRO A 136 -0.85 -9.58 6.14
N PRO A 137 -0.08 -10.26 7.02
CA PRO A 137 -0.17 -10.06 8.47
C PRO A 137 0.33 -8.69 8.93
N SER A 138 1.19 -8.06 8.16
CA SER A 138 1.60 -6.67 8.34
C SER A 138 2.10 -6.09 7.02
N MET A 139 2.09 -4.77 6.91
CA MET A 139 2.64 -4.06 5.77
C MET A 139 3.46 -2.86 6.23
N THR A 140 4.66 -2.67 5.67
CA THR A 140 5.52 -1.49 5.89
C THR A 140 5.81 -0.88 4.54
N LEU A 141 5.06 0.17 4.20
CA LEU A 141 4.96 0.69 2.84
C LEU A 141 5.35 2.15 2.78
N MET A 142 6.09 2.53 1.73
CA MET A 142 6.43 3.92 1.48
C MET A 142 5.46 4.55 0.49
N PHE A 143 5.02 5.76 0.83
CA PHE A 143 4.13 6.60 0.03
C PHE A 143 4.68 8.03 -0.08
N GLN A 144 4.15 8.81 -1.01
CA GLN A 144 4.26 10.27 -0.91
C GLN A 144 3.65 10.73 0.43
N LYS A 145 4.27 11.73 1.07
CA LYS A 145 3.84 12.21 2.41
C LYS A 145 2.35 12.54 2.44
N GLU A 146 1.82 13.20 1.43
CA GLU A 146 0.39 13.53 1.32
C GLU A 146 -0.51 12.29 1.35
N VAL A 147 -0.10 11.19 0.68
CA VAL A 147 -0.85 9.94 0.67
C VAL A 147 -0.78 9.27 2.04
N ALA A 148 0.39 9.25 2.68
CA ALA A 148 0.56 8.73 4.03
C ALA A 148 -0.32 9.49 5.04
N GLU A 149 -0.36 10.82 4.96
CA GLU A 149 -1.23 11.67 5.79
C GLU A 149 -2.72 11.36 5.58
N ARG A 150 -3.14 11.06 4.34
CA ARG A 150 -4.53 10.63 4.06
C ARG A 150 -4.83 9.26 4.66
N ILE A 151 -3.88 8.32 4.64
CA ILE A 151 -4.05 6.98 5.22
C ILE A 151 -4.37 7.07 6.73
N VAL A 152 -3.66 7.94 7.46
CA VAL A 152 -3.77 8.06 8.92
C VAL A 152 -4.67 9.21 9.38
N ALA A 153 -5.35 9.90 8.46
CA ALA A 153 -6.14 11.08 8.74
C ALA A 153 -7.31 10.79 9.70
N ALA A 154 -7.52 11.66 10.69
CA ALA A 154 -8.66 11.58 11.59
C ALA A 154 -9.92 12.18 10.94
N PRO A 155 -11.13 11.71 11.32
CA PRO A 155 -12.39 12.33 10.93
C PRO A 155 -12.40 13.85 11.22
N GLY A 156 -13.00 14.62 10.32
CA GLY A 156 -13.06 16.08 10.40
C GLY A 156 -11.80 16.80 9.91
N SER A 157 -10.69 16.08 9.66
CA SER A 157 -9.48 16.70 9.12
C SER A 157 -9.57 16.92 7.60
N LYS A 158 -8.78 17.89 7.10
CA LYS A 158 -8.75 18.28 5.68
C LYS A 158 -8.36 17.11 4.75
N THR A 159 -7.52 16.20 5.23
CA THR A 159 -6.98 15.07 4.46
C THR A 159 -7.82 13.80 4.59
N TYR A 160 -8.79 13.78 5.52
CA TYR A 160 -9.69 12.65 5.70
C TYR A 160 -10.54 12.39 4.45
N GLY A 161 -10.66 11.12 4.08
CA GLY A 161 -11.37 10.74 2.87
C GLY A 161 -11.54 9.23 2.72
N ARG A 162 -11.93 8.81 1.51
CA ARG A 162 -12.17 7.40 1.19
C ARG A 162 -11.02 6.49 1.60
N LEU A 163 -9.77 6.90 1.30
CA LEU A 163 -8.57 6.11 1.63
C LEU A 163 -8.41 5.95 3.15
N SER A 164 -8.67 7.02 3.92
CA SER A 164 -8.63 6.98 5.39
C SER A 164 -9.62 5.97 5.94
N VAL A 165 -10.88 6.03 5.50
CA VAL A 165 -11.94 5.13 5.98
C VAL A 165 -11.64 3.69 5.64
N LEU A 166 -11.31 3.38 4.38
CA LEU A 166 -11.02 2.00 3.95
C LEU A 166 -9.82 1.43 4.69
N THR A 167 -8.73 2.19 4.82
CA THR A 167 -7.54 1.69 5.51
C THR A 167 -7.82 1.46 6.99
N GLN A 168 -8.40 2.44 7.69
CA GLN A 168 -8.59 2.38 9.14
C GLN A 168 -9.73 1.43 9.57
N ALA A 169 -10.66 1.12 8.67
CA ALA A 169 -11.65 0.05 8.89
C ALA A 169 -11.03 -1.35 8.89
N LEU A 170 -9.92 -1.54 8.15
CA LEU A 170 -9.33 -2.85 7.89
C LEU A 170 -7.98 -3.05 8.58
N ALA A 171 -7.28 -1.97 8.93
CA ALA A 171 -5.96 -1.99 9.57
C ALA A 171 -5.76 -0.81 10.50
N GLU A 172 -4.93 -1.01 11.52
CA GLU A 172 -4.31 0.09 12.25
C GLU A 172 -3.15 0.62 11.41
N ALA A 173 -3.09 1.94 11.21
CA ALA A 173 -2.08 2.58 10.38
C ALA A 173 -1.37 3.71 11.13
N LYS A 174 -0.05 3.75 11.04
CA LYS A 174 0.77 4.82 11.63
C LYS A 174 1.93 5.20 10.70
N ILE A 175 2.26 6.49 10.63
CA ILE A 175 3.50 6.96 10.03
C ILE A 175 4.64 6.69 11.01
N VAL A 176 5.64 5.92 10.56
CA VAL A 176 6.78 5.50 11.41
C VAL A 176 8.09 6.18 11.02
N MET A 177 8.16 6.77 9.82
CA MET A 177 9.35 7.47 9.32
C MET A 177 8.96 8.45 8.21
N GLU A 178 9.61 9.62 8.21
CA GLU A 178 9.55 10.55 7.07
C GLU A 178 10.90 10.63 6.37
N LEU A 179 10.89 10.78 5.05
CA LEU A 179 12.09 10.90 4.21
C LEU A 179 11.99 12.15 3.34
N PRO A 180 13.03 13.01 3.36
CA PRO A 180 13.06 14.16 2.46
C PRO A 180 13.25 13.70 1.01
N ALA A 181 12.80 14.50 0.05
CA ALA A 181 12.95 14.19 -1.38
C ALA A 181 14.41 13.91 -1.79
N ARG A 182 15.38 14.58 -1.18
CA ARG A 182 16.82 14.39 -1.45
C ARG A 182 17.38 13.00 -1.08
N ALA A 183 16.62 12.19 -0.35
CA ALA A 183 17.01 10.81 -0.03
C ALA A 183 16.95 9.88 -1.25
N PHE A 184 16.29 10.29 -2.31
CA PHE A 184 16.03 9.49 -3.51
C PHE A 184 16.85 9.97 -4.71
N THR A 185 17.08 9.04 -5.64
CA THR A 185 17.72 9.30 -6.94
C THR A 185 16.86 8.76 -8.08
N PRO A 186 16.31 9.60 -8.99
CA PRO A 186 16.23 11.05 -8.86
C PRO A 186 15.29 11.48 -7.72
N PRO A 187 15.46 12.69 -7.16
CA PRO A 187 14.57 13.16 -6.12
C PRO A 187 13.12 13.35 -6.63
N PRO A 188 12.10 12.90 -5.89
CA PRO A 188 10.71 13.22 -6.18
C PRO A 188 10.42 14.71 -5.91
N LYS A 189 9.25 15.19 -6.35
CA LYS A 189 8.82 16.58 -6.10
C LYS A 189 8.42 16.83 -4.64
N VAL A 190 8.09 15.80 -3.89
CA VAL A 190 7.55 15.87 -2.53
C VAL A 190 8.28 14.88 -1.61
N ALA A 191 8.21 15.13 -0.31
CA ALA A 191 8.71 14.20 0.70
C ALA A 191 7.90 12.89 0.68
N SER A 192 8.49 11.84 1.24
CA SER A 192 7.88 10.53 1.41
C SER A 192 7.71 10.19 2.88
N ALA A 193 6.82 9.24 3.17
CA ALA A 193 6.69 8.67 4.50
C ALA A 193 6.47 7.17 4.43
N VAL A 194 6.99 6.47 5.43
CA VAL A 194 6.77 5.04 5.64
C VAL A 194 5.59 4.88 6.58
N VAL A 195 4.59 4.15 6.13
CA VAL A 195 3.41 3.79 6.91
C VAL A 195 3.49 2.31 7.27
N GLN A 196 3.34 2.02 8.55
CA GLN A 196 3.15 0.66 9.06
C GLN A 196 1.66 0.40 9.22
N LEU A 197 1.20 -0.72 8.68
CA LEU A 197 -0.19 -1.15 8.74
C LEU A 197 -0.25 -2.56 9.36
N THR A 198 -1.11 -2.72 10.36
CA THR A 198 -1.40 -4.01 10.99
C THR A 198 -2.88 -4.30 10.81
N PRO A 199 -3.27 -5.37 10.09
CA PRO A 199 -4.66 -5.74 9.93
C PRO A 199 -5.38 -5.86 11.27
N ARG A 200 -6.61 -5.39 11.30
CA ARG A 200 -7.44 -5.45 12.51
C ARG A 200 -7.89 -6.89 12.77
N PRO A 201 -7.87 -7.36 14.04
CA PRO A 201 -8.36 -8.69 14.38
C PRO A 201 -9.87 -8.82 14.20
N ASP A 202 -10.61 -7.71 14.35
CA ASP A 202 -12.06 -7.58 14.19
C ASP A 202 -12.45 -7.15 12.76
N ARG A 203 -11.70 -7.61 11.75
CA ARG A 203 -11.93 -7.27 10.36
C ARG A 203 -13.36 -7.63 9.94
N PRO A 204 -14.10 -6.73 9.28
CA PRO A 204 -15.42 -7.00 8.72
C PRO A 204 -15.38 -8.14 7.68
N SER A 205 -16.52 -8.79 7.45
CA SER A 205 -16.68 -9.77 6.36
C SER A 205 -16.42 -9.13 4.99
N ASP A 206 -16.07 -9.94 4.00
CA ASP A 206 -15.79 -9.44 2.65
C ASP A 206 -17.00 -8.74 2.03
N GLU A 207 -18.22 -9.21 2.34
CA GLU A 207 -19.47 -8.57 1.95
C GLU A 207 -19.59 -7.13 2.53
N ILE A 208 -19.29 -6.95 3.82
CA ILE A 208 -19.31 -5.62 4.45
C ILE A 208 -18.20 -4.74 3.86
N VAL A 209 -17.01 -5.30 3.55
CA VAL A 209 -15.93 -4.58 2.90
C VAL A 209 -16.34 -4.08 1.52
N GLU A 210 -17.04 -4.90 0.73
CA GLU A 210 -17.56 -4.51 -0.59
C GLU A 210 -18.58 -3.38 -0.48
N ARG A 211 -19.54 -3.49 0.45
CA ARG A 211 -20.51 -2.42 0.76
C ARG A 211 -19.79 -1.14 1.21
N LEU A 212 -18.78 -1.25 2.06
CA LEU A 212 -17.98 -0.11 2.53
C LEU A 212 -17.24 0.59 1.38
N GLN A 213 -16.72 -0.18 0.42
CA GLN A 213 -16.09 0.38 -0.78
C GLN A 213 -17.09 1.19 -1.62
N ALA A 214 -18.29 0.64 -1.86
CA ALA A 214 -19.34 1.33 -2.59
C ALA A 214 -19.85 2.57 -1.85
N LEU A 215 -20.11 2.44 -0.54
CA LEU A 215 -20.55 3.52 0.34
C LEU A 215 -19.56 4.69 0.37
N THR A 216 -18.29 4.40 0.58
CA THR A 216 -17.25 5.44 0.61
C THR A 216 -17.01 6.07 -0.75
N ALA A 217 -17.14 5.32 -1.84
CA ALA A 217 -17.07 5.88 -3.20
C ALA A 217 -18.22 6.87 -3.44
N ALA A 218 -19.45 6.54 -3.04
CA ALA A 218 -20.61 7.44 -3.14
C ALA A 218 -20.45 8.67 -2.24
N ALA A 219 -20.11 8.46 -0.96
CA ALA A 219 -20.00 9.53 0.04
C ALA A 219 -18.94 10.57 -0.33
N PHE A 220 -17.74 10.14 -0.74
CA PHE A 220 -16.62 11.02 -1.08
C PHE A 220 -16.55 11.42 -2.54
N GLY A 221 -17.37 10.83 -3.41
CA GLY A 221 -17.42 11.17 -4.84
C GLY A 221 -17.86 12.62 -5.10
N GLN A 222 -18.60 13.21 -4.15
CA GLN A 222 -19.10 14.59 -4.22
C GLN A 222 -18.83 15.34 -2.91
N ARG A 223 -17.56 15.64 -2.64
CA ARG A 223 -17.04 16.13 -1.36
C ARG A 223 -17.82 17.30 -0.73
N ARG A 224 -18.45 18.17 -1.51
CA ARG A 224 -19.20 19.33 -1.01
C ARG A 224 -20.67 19.03 -0.69
N LYS A 225 -21.19 17.84 -1.01
CA LYS A 225 -22.58 17.48 -0.76
C LYS A 225 -22.77 16.86 0.62
N MET A 226 -23.99 17.07 1.16
CA MET A 226 -24.47 16.42 2.36
C MET A 226 -24.68 14.91 2.09
N LEU A 227 -24.58 14.08 3.15
CA LEU A 227 -24.74 12.62 3.07
C LEU A 227 -26.06 12.23 2.42
N ARG A 228 -27.19 12.87 2.78
CA ARG A 228 -28.50 12.60 2.16
C ARG A 228 -28.49 12.66 0.63
N SER A 229 -27.66 13.52 0.07
CA SER A 229 -27.55 13.70 -1.38
C SER A 229 -26.51 12.76 -2.01
N SER A 230 -25.33 12.60 -1.38
CA SER A 230 -24.27 11.74 -1.90
C SER A 230 -24.59 10.26 -1.77
N LEU A 231 -25.33 9.87 -0.74
CA LEU A 231 -25.76 8.49 -0.47
C LEU A 231 -27.15 8.16 -1.02
N LYS A 232 -27.80 9.04 -1.76
CA LYS A 232 -29.14 8.80 -2.31
C LYS A 232 -29.33 7.42 -2.97
N PRO A 233 -28.36 6.93 -3.77
CA PRO A 233 -28.47 5.58 -4.38
C PRO A 233 -28.41 4.43 -3.38
N LEU A 234 -27.97 4.66 -2.14
CA LEU A 234 -27.74 3.65 -1.09
C LEU A 234 -28.69 3.81 0.11
N GLY A 235 -29.80 4.55 -0.04
CA GLY A 235 -30.77 4.78 1.00
C GLY A 235 -30.74 6.19 1.61
N GLY A 236 -29.76 7.03 1.26
CA GLY A 236 -29.74 8.47 1.58
C GLY A 236 -30.01 8.78 3.04
N GLU A 237 -31.13 9.50 3.28
CA GLU A 237 -31.53 9.98 4.61
C GLU A 237 -31.94 8.84 5.54
N ASP A 238 -32.64 7.82 5.03
CA ASP A 238 -33.07 6.67 5.82
C ASP A 238 -31.88 5.88 6.36
N LEU A 239 -30.83 5.69 5.54
CA LEU A 239 -29.60 5.05 5.99
C LEU A 239 -28.90 5.83 7.09
N CYS A 240 -28.85 7.16 6.99
CA CYS A 240 -28.29 8.02 8.03
C CYS A 240 -29.10 7.92 9.33
N ALA A 241 -30.41 8.02 9.24
CA ALA A 241 -31.34 7.92 10.40
C ALA A 241 -31.20 6.58 11.12
N ALA A 242 -31.10 5.46 10.37
CA ALA A 242 -30.99 4.11 10.92
C ALA A 242 -29.77 3.90 11.83
N ILE A 243 -28.74 4.75 11.73
CA ILE A 243 -27.53 4.66 12.55
C ILE A 243 -27.29 5.90 13.42
N GLY A 244 -28.22 6.86 13.41
CA GLY A 244 -28.15 8.09 14.20
C GLY A 244 -27.07 9.08 13.71
N VAL A 245 -26.83 9.16 12.40
CA VAL A 245 -25.94 10.16 11.78
C VAL A 245 -26.78 11.25 11.14
N ASP A 246 -26.35 12.50 11.33
CA ASP A 246 -27.01 13.65 10.69
C ASP A 246 -26.88 13.57 9.16
N ALA A 247 -28.01 13.46 8.49
CA ALA A 247 -28.09 13.37 7.03
C ALA A 247 -27.61 14.66 6.32
N THR A 248 -27.52 15.80 7.07
CA THR A 248 -26.99 17.07 6.57
C THR A 248 -25.46 17.18 6.72
N ALA A 249 -24.83 16.29 7.52
CA ALA A 249 -23.38 16.23 7.66
C ALA A 249 -22.70 15.89 6.32
N ARG A 250 -21.41 16.21 6.23
CA ARG A 250 -20.58 15.80 5.09
C ARG A 250 -19.81 14.52 5.41
N ALA A 251 -19.41 13.78 4.36
CA ALA A 251 -18.69 12.53 4.50
C ALA A 251 -17.42 12.65 5.38
N GLU A 252 -16.74 13.80 5.35
CA GLU A 252 -15.52 14.04 6.12
C GLU A 252 -15.76 14.13 7.64
N GLU A 253 -16.99 14.35 8.08
CA GLU A 253 -17.38 14.45 9.49
C GLU A 253 -17.74 13.09 10.09
N VAL A 254 -17.95 12.06 9.23
CA VAL A 254 -18.40 10.73 9.63
C VAL A 254 -17.21 9.87 10.07
N THR A 255 -17.31 9.25 11.23
CA THR A 255 -16.26 8.35 11.76
C THR A 255 -16.19 7.02 11.01
N VAL A 256 -15.05 6.35 11.09
CA VAL A 256 -14.86 5.00 10.51
C VAL A 256 -15.91 4.01 11.07
N ALA A 257 -16.17 4.05 12.37
CA ALA A 257 -17.18 3.20 13.01
C ALA A 257 -18.61 3.47 12.48
N GLN A 258 -18.94 4.73 12.20
CA GLN A 258 -20.22 5.07 11.59
C GLN A 258 -20.31 4.57 10.15
N PHE A 259 -19.24 4.70 9.34
CA PHE A 259 -19.18 4.13 8.01
C PHE A 259 -19.35 2.60 8.00
N LEU A 260 -18.74 1.89 8.96
CA LEU A 260 -18.93 0.45 9.11
C LEU A 260 -20.39 0.10 9.42
N ARG A 261 -21.02 0.78 10.38
CA ARG A 261 -22.45 0.57 10.69
C ARG A 261 -23.38 0.91 9.51
N MET A 262 -23.02 1.91 8.69
CA MET A 262 -23.75 2.18 7.44
C MET A 262 -23.57 1.03 6.44
N ALA A 263 -22.35 0.51 6.27
CA ALA A 263 -22.06 -0.58 5.35
C ALA A 263 -22.83 -1.87 5.73
N GLU A 264 -22.99 -2.15 7.02
CA GLU A 264 -23.81 -3.28 7.52
C GLU A 264 -25.29 -3.20 7.08
N ARG A 265 -25.80 -1.99 6.86
CA ARG A 265 -27.21 -1.72 6.53
C ARG A 265 -27.43 -1.29 5.08
N SER A 266 -26.39 -0.91 4.36
CA SER A 266 -26.53 -0.53 2.96
C SER A 266 -26.80 -1.73 2.08
N PRO A 267 -27.54 -1.56 0.95
CA PRO A 267 -27.68 -2.62 -0.03
C PRO A 267 -26.31 -2.98 -0.63
N LEU A 268 -26.19 -4.22 -1.13
CA LEU A 268 -25.05 -4.57 -1.97
C LEU A 268 -25.10 -3.69 -3.23
N PRO A 269 -23.95 -3.23 -3.72
CA PRO A 269 -23.91 -2.57 -5.00
C PRO A 269 -24.43 -3.55 -6.08
N ASP A 270 -25.31 -3.05 -6.95
CA ASP A 270 -25.77 -3.84 -8.10
C ASP A 270 -24.54 -4.34 -8.85
N THR A 271 -24.38 -5.65 -8.93
CA THR A 271 -23.35 -6.26 -9.77
C THR A 271 -23.61 -5.75 -11.19
N PRO A 272 -22.63 -5.07 -11.85
CA PRO A 272 -22.85 -4.67 -13.22
C PRO A 272 -23.14 -5.93 -14.02
N THR A 273 -24.37 -6.13 -14.42
CA THR A 273 -24.75 -7.16 -15.40
C THR A 273 -23.84 -6.92 -16.60
N MET A 274 -22.95 -7.87 -16.86
CA MET A 274 -22.22 -7.89 -18.12
C MET A 274 -23.28 -7.98 -19.21
N SER A 275 -23.71 -6.82 -19.70
CA SER A 275 -24.50 -6.70 -20.90
C SER A 275 -23.70 -7.35 -22.01
N SER A 276 -24.11 -8.55 -22.38
CA SER A 276 -23.74 -9.18 -23.62
C SER A 276 -24.07 -8.19 -24.74
N ARG A 277 -23.06 -7.49 -25.23
CA ARG A 277 -23.20 -6.76 -26.51
C ARG A 277 -23.20 -7.81 -27.61
N PRO A 278 -24.15 -7.73 -28.52
CA PRO A 278 -24.25 -8.62 -29.66
C PRO A 278 -23.07 -8.45 -30.62
#